data_e68aff32f96b3a11d2d11fa3eaafd031
#
_entry.id   e68aff32f96b3a11d2d11fa3eaafd031
#
_cell.length_a   1.000
_cell.length_b   1.000
_cell.length_c   1.000
_cell.angle_alpha   90.00
_cell.angle_beta   90.00
_cell.angle_gamma   90.00
#
_symmetry.space_group_name_H-M   'P 1'
#
loop_
_entity.id
_entity.type
_entity.pdbx_description
1 polymer ?
#
loop_
_entity_poly.entity_id
_entity_poly.type
_entity_poly.pdbx_seq_one_letter_code
_entity_poly.pdbx_strand_id
1 'polypeptide(L)'
;MAAPGKVAPPLWPGAVLPDLAGQLAIVTGANSGVGFQAARALAAAGADVVLACRSASKAEAALADIAPVARGRVWTELLDLADLASVRDFAGRVKAAHSRLDLLLNNAGVMAPKHRLTTALGYELQFGVNFLGHFLLTALLLEPLMNAPSARVVQVASLAHRQGRLDFADPHAERAYVPWRAYRQSKLAMLVFALELARRARAGGWGVLSVAAHPGIAATEIVRNGPGLSSLTALAMQIGKAFVVQSAEAGAWPLVLAATDPAASQGAYYGPTGFMECNGPPG
;
A
#
# COMPACT_ATOMS: atom_id res chain seq x y z
N MET A 1 38.07 -10.65 -3.50
CA MET A 1 37.02 -11.33 -2.73
C MET A 1 36.13 -10.23 -2.11
N ALA A 2 34.91 -10.07 -2.59
CA ALA A 2 33.95 -9.13 -1.99
C ALA A 2 33.54 -9.68 -0.61
N ALA A 3 33.49 -8.81 0.41
CA ALA A 3 33.03 -9.17 1.74
C ALA A 3 31.58 -9.71 1.67
N PRO A 4 31.23 -10.77 2.41
CA PRO A 4 29.88 -11.28 2.42
C PRO A 4 28.95 -10.17 2.90
N GLY A 5 28.00 -9.77 2.04
CA GLY A 5 27.02 -8.74 2.35
C GLY A 5 26.27 -9.10 3.64
N LYS A 6 26.13 -8.13 4.53
CA LYS A 6 25.33 -8.29 5.76
C LYS A 6 23.92 -8.71 5.36
N VAL A 7 23.54 -9.95 5.68
CA VAL A 7 22.17 -10.43 5.56
C VAL A 7 21.32 -9.56 6.51
N ALA A 8 20.34 -8.85 5.97
CA ALA A 8 19.41 -8.09 6.81
C ALA A 8 18.71 -9.04 7.79
N PRO A 9 18.46 -8.62 9.04
CA PRO A 9 17.75 -9.47 9.99
C PRO A 9 16.35 -9.81 9.45
N PRO A 10 15.79 -10.98 9.78
CA PRO A 10 14.47 -11.38 9.31
C PRO A 10 13.42 -10.37 9.78
N LEU A 11 12.53 -9.95 8.87
CA LEU A 11 11.46 -8.96 9.15
C LEU A 11 10.46 -9.46 10.21
N TRP A 12 10.23 -10.77 10.26
CA TRP A 12 9.45 -11.46 11.30
C TRP A 12 10.12 -12.79 11.61
N PRO A 13 9.80 -13.45 12.73
CA PRO A 13 10.38 -14.74 13.05
C PRO A 13 10.20 -15.76 11.90
N GLY A 14 11.32 -16.24 11.36
CA GLY A 14 11.34 -17.18 10.23
C GLY A 14 11.22 -16.54 8.83
N ALA A 15 11.17 -15.20 8.72
CA ALA A 15 11.14 -14.54 7.42
C ALA A 15 12.45 -14.73 6.64
N VAL A 16 12.34 -15.26 5.44
CA VAL A 16 13.41 -15.26 4.44
C VAL A 16 12.84 -14.58 3.20
N LEU A 17 13.27 -13.34 2.94
CA LEU A 17 12.88 -12.67 1.70
C LEU A 17 13.71 -13.23 0.55
N PRO A 18 13.10 -13.42 -0.63
CA PRO A 18 13.85 -13.75 -1.82
C PRO A 18 14.81 -12.60 -2.19
N ASP A 19 15.85 -12.91 -2.96
CA ASP A 19 16.66 -11.87 -3.58
C ASP A 19 15.85 -11.19 -4.68
N LEU A 20 15.69 -9.87 -4.55
CA LEU A 20 14.93 -9.03 -5.47
C LEU A 20 15.84 -8.22 -6.42
N ALA A 21 17.13 -8.59 -6.51
CA ALA A 21 18.06 -7.90 -7.39
C ALA A 21 17.55 -7.88 -8.85
N GLY A 22 17.57 -6.68 -9.44
CA GLY A 22 17.06 -6.43 -10.79
C GLY A 22 15.54 -6.33 -10.93
N GLN A 23 14.78 -6.37 -9.84
CA GLN A 23 13.35 -6.09 -9.85
C GLN A 23 13.08 -4.61 -9.54
N LEU A 24 12.12 -4.02 -10.25
CA LEU A 24 11.62 -2.67 -10.02
C LEU A 24 10.35 -2.71 -9.17
N ALA A 25 10.35 -2.00 -8.05
CA ALA A 25 9.21 -1.83 -7.16
C ALA A 25 8.77 -0.37 -7.09
N ILE A 26 7.46 -0.11 -7.14
CA ILE A 26 6.85 1.17 -6.84
C ILE A 26 6.03 1.04 -5.57
N VAL A 27 6.28 1.90 -4.57
CA VAL A 27 5.51 1.94 -3.33
C VAL A 27 4.87 3.31 -3.18
N THR A 28 3.53 3.38 -3.23
CA THR A 28 2.82 4.62 -3.00
C THR A 28 2.74 4.96 -1.51
N GLY A 29 2.92 6.24 -1.15
CA GLY A 29 2.93 6.67 0.25
C GLY A 29 4.11 6.13 1.06
N ALA A 30 5.26 5.95 0.41
CA ALA A 30 6.48 5.37 1.00
C ALA A 30 7.24 6.32 1.95
N ASN A 31 6.73 7.51 2.19
CA ASN A 31 7.41 8.51 3.03
C ASN A 31 7.19 8.31 4.54
N SER A 32 6.30 7.43 4.97
CA SER A 32 6.03 7.19 6.39
C SER A 32 5.29 5.88 6.64
N GLY A 33 5.25 5.45 7.90
CA GLY A 33 4.42 4.33 8.36
C GLY A 33 4.71 3.00 7.67
N VAL A 34 3.64 2.28 7.34
CA VAL A 34 3.69 0.95 6.74
C VAL A 34 4.36 0.96 5.37
N GLY A 35 4.06 1.97 4.52
CA GLY A 35 4.65 2.09 3.19
C GLY A 35 6.16 2.34 3.23
N PHE A 36 6.64 3.15 4.17
CA PHE A 36 8.07 3.36 4.40
C PHE A 36 8.77 2.05 4.78
N GLN A 37 8.22 1.30 5.73
CA GLN A 37 8.81 0.04 6.17
C GLN A 37 8.78 -1.03 5.06
N ALA A 38 7.71 -1.09 4.27
CA ALA A 38 7.64 -1.99 3.11
C ALA A 38 8.70 -1.62 2.05
N ALA A 39 8.84 -0.33 1.70
CA ALA A 39 9.86 0.14 0.77
C ALA A 39 11.28 -0.17 1.26
N ARG A 40 11.54 0.06 2.55
CA ARG A 40 12.82 -0.25 3.20
C ARG A 40 13.15 -1.74 3.12
N ALA A 41 12.18 -2.60 3.37
CA ALA A 41 12.35 -4.05 3.30
C ALA A 41 12.67 -4.53 1.88
N LEU A 42 11.92 -4.04 0.88
CA LEU A 42 12.15 -4.39 -0.53
C LEU A 42 13.52 -3.90 -1.02
N ALA A 43 13.91 -2.67 -0.64
CA ALA A 43 15.24 -2.14 -0.97
C ALA A 43 16.37 -2.95 -0.32
N ALA A 44 16.22 -3.36 0.94
CA ALA A 44 17.16 -4.23 1.63
C ALA A 44 17.24 -5.64 1.03
N ALA A 45 16.14 -6.12 0.42
CA ALA A 45 16.11 -7.37 -0.32
C ALA A 45 16.72 -7.28 -1.74
N GLY A 46 17.11 -6.08 -2.18
CA GLY A 46 17.82 -5.87 -3.46
C GLY A 46 16.98 -5.26 -4.58
N ALA A 47 15.70 -4.97 -4.36
CA ALA A 47 14.88 -4.31 -5.37
C ALA A 47 15.34 -2.86 -5.62
N ASP A 48 15.21 -2.42 -6.86
CA ASP A 48 15.17 -1.00 -7.19
C ASP A 48 13.81 -0.42 -6.77
N VAL A 49 13.77 0.63 -5.94
CA VAL A 49 12.53 1.10 -5.32
C VAL A 49 12.24 2.56 -5.62
N VAL A 50 11.07 2.82 -6.18
CA VAL A 50 10.50 4.18 -6.35
C VAL A 50 9.65 4.51 -5.12
N LEU A 51 10.04 5.54 -4.39
CA LEU A 51 9.26 6.13 -3.30
C LEU A 51 8.25 7.11 -3.91
N ALA A 52 7.04 6.65 -4.26
CA ALA A 52 6.01 7.48 -4.87
C ALA A 52 5.22 8.24 -3.81
N CYS A 53 5.46 9.55 -3.68
CA CYS A 53 4.97 10.37 -2.58
C CYS A 53 4.46 11.73 -3.06
N ARG A 54 3.49 12.31 -2.33
CA ARG A 54 2.94 13.65 -2.63
C ARG A 54 3.88 14.78 -2.24
N SER A 55 4.62 14.62 -1.14
CA SER A 55 5.52 15.66 -0.58
C SER A 55 6.97 15.33 -0.90
N ALA A 56 7.64 16.17 -1.69
CA ALA A 56 9.05 16.01 -2.02
C ALA A 56 9.93 15.98 -0.76
N SER A 57 9.76 16.93 0.17
CA SER A 57 10.59 17.02 1.37
C SER A 57 10.48 15.78 2.27
N LYS A 58 9.26 15.23 2.42
CA LYS A 58 9.07 13.98 3.19
C LYS A 58 9.61 12.76 2.46
N ALA A 59 9.55 12.75 1.13
CA ALA A 59 10.11 11.67 0.32
C ALA A 59 11.65 11.65 0.41
N GLU A 60 12.29 12.82 0.33
CA GLU A 60 13.74 12.94 0.48
C GLU A 60 14.23 12.52 1.87
N ALA A 61 13.50 12.88 2.93
CA ALA A 61 13.82 12.40 4.27
C ALA A 61 13.73 10.85 4.36
N ALA A 62 12.68 10.27 3.80
CA ALA A 62 12.53 8.80 3.75
C ALA A 62 13.63 8.13 2.91
N LEU A 63 14.01 8.73 1.80
CA LEU A 63 15.14 8.26 0.97
C LEU A 63 16.44 8.23 1.77
N ALA A 64 16.75 9.30 2.51
CA ALA A 64 17.95 9.37 3.35
C ALA A 64 18.00 8.25 4.40
N ASP A 65 16.83 7.88 4.96
CA ASP A 65 16.72 6.81 5.96
C ASP A 65 16.77 5.40 5.35
N ILE A 66 16.34 5.22 4.10
CA ILE A 66 16.32 3.92 3.41
C ILE A 66 17.66 3.64 2.73
N ALA A 67 18.30 4.63 2.13
CA ALA A 67 19.51 4.47 1.34
C ALA A 67 20.65 3.68 2.04
N PRO A 68 20.90 3.84 3.37
CA PRO A 68 21.97 3.10 4.05
C PRO A 68 21.78 1.59 4.12
N VAL A 69 20.55 1.10 3.98
CA VAL A 69 20.22 -0.34 4.05
C VAL A 69 19.86 -0.93 2.69
N ALA A 70 19.70 -0.09 1.68
CA ALA A 70 19.33 -0.52 0.34
C ALA A 70 20.48 -1.30 -0.35
N ARG A 71 20.14 -2.40 -1.02
CA ARG A 71 21.04 -3.15 -1.89
C ARG A 71 20.81 -2.83 -3.38
N GLY A 72 19.59 -2.38 -3.73
CA GLY A 72 19.22 -1.83 -5.02
C GLY A 72 19.21 -0.29 -5.00
N ARG A 73 18.82 0.33 -6.11
CA ARG A 73 18.66 1.79 -6.22
C ARG A 73 17.37 2.21 -5.52
N VAL A 74 17.40 3.36 -4.85
CA VAL A 74 16.19 3.98 -4.28
C VAL A 74 16.13 5.44 -4.70
N TRP A 75 14.96 5.90 -5.16
CA TRP A 75 14.76 7.30 -5.52
C TRP A 75 13.31 7.72 -5.28
N THR A 76 13.08 9.01 -5.32
CA THR A 76 11.78 9.62 -5.09
C THR A 76 11.12 10.04 -6.39
N GLU A 77 9.79 9.90 -6.47
CA GLU A 77 8.96 10.42 -7.55
C GLU A 77 7.70 11.05 -7.00
N LEU A 78 7.33 12.22 -7.51
CA LEU A 78 6.12 12.92 -7.07
C LEU A 78 4.88 12.25 -7.66
N LEU A 79 3.94 11.92 -6.76
CA LEU A 79 2.63 11.35 -7.07
C LEU A 79 1.58 11.87 -6.09
N ASP A 80 0.61 12.64 -6.56
CA ASP A 80 -0.60 12.96 -5.82
C ASP A 80 -1.78 12.14 -6.34
N LEU A 81 -2.24 11.17 -5.55
CA LEU A 81 -3.38 10.32 -5.90
C LEU A 81 -4.74 11.05 -5.83
N ALA A 82 -4.77 12.25 -5.24
CA ALA A 82 -5.95 13.11 -5.27
C ALA A 82 -6.08 13.89 -6.58
N ASP A 83 -5.04 13.92 -7.39
CA ASP A 83 -5.02 14.55 -8.70
C ASP A 83 -4.74 13.52 -9.80
N LEU A 84 -5.76 13.21 -10.59
CA LEU A 84 -5.64 12.22 -11.67
C LEU A 84 -4.72 12.68 -12.81
N ALA A 85 -4.44 13.98 -12.95
CA ALA A 85 -3.41 14.48 -13.88
C ALA A 85 -2.02 14.10 -13.35
N SER A 86 -1.74 14.33 -12.06
CA SER A 86 -0.50 13.88 -11.42
C SER A 86 -0.28 12.37 -11.57
N VAL A 87 -1.36 11.56 -11.47
CA VAL A 87 -1.27 10.10 -11.67
C VAL A 87 -0.87 9.77 -13.13
N ARG A 88 -1.42 10.47 -14.13
CA ARG A 88 -1.07 10.26 -15.54
C ARG A 88 0.38 10.65 -15.81
N ASP A 89 0.81 11.80 -15.31
CA ASP A 89 2.16 12.31 -15.49
C ASP A 89 3.19 11.37 -14.86
N PHE A 90 2.93 10.90 -13.63
CA PHE A 90 3.76 9.90 -12.96
C PHE A 90 3.86 8.61 -13.77
N ALA A 91 2.74 8.04 -14.21
CA ALA A 91 2.74 6.82 -15.01
C ALA A 91 3.46 7.03 -16.36
N GLY A 92 3.34 8.21 -16.97
CA GLY A 92 4.07 8.59 -18.18
C GLY A 92 5.59 8.58 -17.97
N ARG A 93 6.07 9.19 -16.87
CA ARG A 93 7.51 9.18 -16.52
C ARG A 93 8.02 7.76 -16.27
N VAL A 94 7.27 6.95 -15.51
CA VAL A 94 7.64 5.54 -15.26
C VAL A 94 7.77 4.76 -16.57
N LYS A 95 6.80 4.86 -17.47
CA LYS A 95 6.82 4.15 -18.76
C LYS A 95 7.92 4.64 -19.69
N ALA A 96 8.27 5.92 -19.63
CA ALA A 96 9.38 6.48 -20.44
C ALA A 96 10.76 5.98 -19.94
N ALA A 97 10.90 5.76 -18.62
CA ALA A 97 12.16 5.35 -18.01
C ALA A 97 12.33 3.82 -17.91
N HIS A 98 11.23 3.06 -17.85
CA HIS A 98 11.24 1.64 -17.55
C HIS A 98 10.30 0.86 -18.47
N SER A 99 10.81 -0.15 -19.15
CA SER A 99 10.03 -1.04 -20.03
C SER A 99 9.24 -2.09 -19.26
N ARG A 100 9.60 -2.35 -17.98
CA ARG A 100 8.93 -3.31 -17.10
C ARG A 100 8.77 -2.77 -15.68
N LEU A 101 7.78 -3.30 -14.96
CA LEU A 101 7.53 -3.07 -13.54
C LEU A 101 7.21 -4.41 -12.87
N ASP A 102 7.99 -4.77 -11.85
CA ASP A 102 7.85 -6.07 -11.19
C ASP A 102 6.88 -6.03 -10.01
N LEU A 103 6.94 -4.97 -9.19
CA LEU A 103 6.12 -4.83 -7.98
C LEU A 103 5.43 -3.46 -7.92
N LEU A 104 4.10 -3.45 -7.77
CA LEU A 104 3.32 -2.25 -7.52
C LEU A 104 2.57 -2.38 -6.19
N LEU A 105 2.99 -1.63 -5.16
CA LEU A 105 2.33 -1.58 -3.86
C LEU A 105 1.44 -0.33 -3.76
N ASN A 106 0.14 -0.50 -3.94
CA ASN A 106 -0.88 0.53 -3.80
C ASN A 106 -1.21 0.73 -2.31
N ASN A 107 -0.29 1.38 -1.58
CA ASN A 107 -0.32 1.51 -0.13
C ASN A 107 -0.86 2.85 0.37
N ALA A 108 -0.61 3.96 -0.33
CA ALA A 108 -1.02 5.28 0.11
C ALA A 108 -2.50 5.35 0.50
N GLY A 109 -2.83 6.19 1.46
CA GLY A 109 -4.21 6.34 1.86
C GLY A 109 -4.45 7.49 2.83
N VAL A 110 -5.70 7.89 2.92
CA VAL A 110 -6.22 8.82 3.92
C VAL A 110 -7.33 8.14 4.70
N MET A 111 -7.49 8.50 5.98
CA MET A 111 -8.44 7.82 6.87
C MET A 111 -9.31 8.82 7.63
N ALA A 112 -10.60 8.72 7.41
CA ALA A 112 -11.68 9.33 8.18
C ALA A 112 -11.47 10.82 8.56
N PRO A 113 -11.13 11.74 7.61
CA PRO A 113 -11.09 13.16 7.89
C PRO A 113 -12.44 13.63 8.45
N LYS A 114 -12.40 14.54 9.43
CA LYS A 114 -13.59 14.99 10.16
C LYS A 114 -14.69 15.54 9.26
N HIS A 115 -14.29 16.24 8.21
CA HIS A 115 -15.19 16.85 7.24
C HIS A 115 -15.02 16.20 5.87
N ARG A 116 -16.08 16.25 5.05
CA ARG A 116 -15.97 15.83 3.65
C ARG A 116 -14.99 16.76 2.93
N LEU A 117 -13.90 16.16 2.46
CA LEU A 117 -12.93 16.78 1.58
C LEU A 117 -13.07 16.15 0.19
N THR A 118 -12.64 16.88 -0.83
CA THR A 118 -12.71 16.40 -2.22
C THR A 118 -11.34 16.43 -2.90
N THR A 119 -11.21 15.61 -3.91
CA THR A 119 -10.13 15.68 -4.89
C THR A 119 -10.35 16.88 -5.82
N ALA A 120 -9.38 17.19 -6.69
CA ALA A 120 -9.49 18.25 -7.70
C ALA A 120 -10.70 18.06 -8.63
N LEU A 121 -11.16 16.82 -8.86
CA LEU A 121 -12.32 16.49 -9.68
C LEU A 121 -13.63 16.37 -8.89
N GLY A 122 -13.66 16.76 -7.60
CA GLY A 122 -14.86 16.74 -6.75
C GLY A 122 -15.19 15.37 -6.12
N TYR A 123 -14.40 14.33 -6.36
CA TYR A 123 -14.61 13.03 -5.71
C TYR A 123 -14.36 13.10 -4.21
N GLU A 124 -15.09 12.32 -3.40
CA GLU A 124 -14.79 12.22 -1.97
C GLU A 124 -13.33 11.77 -1.78
N LEU A 125 -12.62 12.45 -0.87
CA LEU A 125 -11.15 12.36 -0.78
C LEU A 125 -10.66 10.94 -0.52
N GLN A 126 -11.32 10.19 0.37
CA GLN A 126 -10.88 8.82 0.70
C GLN A 126 -11.13 7.87 -0.47
N PHE A 127 -12.29 7.96 -1.11
CA PHE A 127 -12.59 7.16 -2.29
C PHE A 127 -11.68 7.53 -3.47
N GLY A 128 -11.41 8.84 -3.65
CA GLY A 128 -10.51 9.35 -4.67
C GLY A 128 -9.06 8.86 -4.49
N VAL A 129 -8.48 9.09 -3.30
CA VAL A 129 -7.07 8.76 -3.02
C VAL A 129 -6.87 7.25 -2.84
N ASN A 130 -7.67 6.63 -1.95
CA ASN A 130 -7.45 5.22 -1.61
C ASN A 130 -7.77 4.29 -2.78
N PHE A 131 -8.77 4.60 -3.59
CA PHE A 131 -9.23 3.71 -4.66
C PHE A 131 -9.02 4.27 -6.07
N LEU A 132 -9.67 5.38 -6.45
CA LEU A 132 -9.67 5.84 -7.86
C LEU A 132 -8.28 6.17 -8.39
N GLY A 133 -7.44 6.84 -7.57
CA GLY A 133 -6.05 7.15 -7.93
C GLY A 133 -5.23 5.88 -8.16
N HIS A 134 -5.35 4.89 -7.30
CA HIS A 134 -4.66 3.60 -7.45
C HIS A 134 -5.22 2.76 -8.61
N PHE A 135 -6.53 2.80 -8.81
CA PHE A 135 -7.17 2.15 -9.97
C PHE A 135 -6.59 2.70 -11.27
N LEU A 136 -6.57 4.04 -11.42
CA LEU A 136 -6.00 4.68 -12.60
C LEU A 136 -4.50 4.39 -12.74
N LEU A 137 -3.73 4.49 -11.65
CA LEU A 137 -2.30 4.19 -11.65
C LEU A 137 -2.02 2.77 -12.15
N THR A 138 -2.73 1.78 -11.60
CA THR A 138 -2.58 0.38 -11.99
C THR A 138 -2.95 0.16 -13.46
N ALA A 139 -4.05 0.77 -13.93
CA ALA A 139 -4.47 0.67 -15.32
C ALA A 139 -3.44 1.26 -16.29
N LEU A 140 -2.85 2.41 -15.95
CA LEU A 140 -1.83 3.07 -16.77
C LEU A 140 -0.48 2.33 -16.78
N LEU A 141 -0.16 1.60 -15.69
CA LEU A 141 1.06 0.81 -15.56
C LEU A 141 0.86 -0.69 -15.91
N LEU A 142 -0.31 -1.06 -16.46
CA LEU A 142 -0.60 -2.46 -16.77
C LEU A 142 0.37 -3.03 -17.81
N GLU A 143 0.72 -2.24 -18.83
CA GLU A 143 1.67 -2.64 -19.88
C GLU A 143 3.05 -2.99 -19.30
N PRO A 144 3.77 -2.12 -18.56
CA PRO A 144 5.04 -2.51 -17.96
C PRO A 144 4.92 -3.64 -16.92
N LEU A 145 3.78 -3.78 -16.22
CA LEU A 145 3.52 -4.93 -15.37
C LEU A 145 3.43 -6.23 -16.19
N MET A 146 2.75 -6.22 -17.32
CA MET A 146 2.66 -7.40 -18.21
C MET A 146 4.00 -7.77 -18.87
N ASN A 147 4.91 -6.82 -19.01
CA ASN A 147 6.26 -7.05 -19.55
C ASN A 147 7.22 -7.70 -18.53
N ALA A 148 6.88 -7.72 -17.25
CA ALA A 148 7.69 -8.38 -16.25
C ALA A 148 7.39 -9.90 -16.21
N PRO A 149 8.39 -10.75 -15.96
CA PRO A 149 8.22 -12.20 -15.97
C PRO A 149 7.30 -12.71 -14.83
N SER A 150 7.15 -11.93 -13.76
CA SER A 150 6.39 -12.32 -12.56
C SER A 150 5.91 -11.06 -11.82
N ALA A 151 5.13 -10.21 -12.52
CA ALA A 151 4.65 -8.98 -11.92
C ALA A 151 3.64 -9.22 -10.80
N ARG A 152 3.66 -8.33 -9.79
CA ARG A 152 2.73 -8.38 -8.69
C ARG A 152 2.16 -7.01 -8.34
N VAL A 153 0.84 -6.96 -8.18
CA VAL A 153 0.12 -5.77 -7.69
C VAL A 153 -0.46 -6.09 -6.32
N VAL A 154 -0.04 -5.34 -5.30
CA VAL A 154 -0.53 -5.47 -3.92
C VAL A 154 -1.46 -4.31 -3.60
N GLN A 155 -2.73 -4.60 -3.35
CA GLN A 155 -3.72 -3.60 -2.94
C GLN A 155 -3.80 -3.55 -1.41
N VAL A 156 -3.48 -2.41 -0.81
CA VAL A 156 -3.53 -2.28 0.65
C VAL A 156 -4.94 -1.92 1.10
N ALA A 157 -5.66 -2.96 1.52
CA ALA A 157 -6.99 -2.88 2.11
C ALA A 157 -6.93 -2.50 3.61
N SER A 158 -7.89 -2.92 4.40
CA SER A 158 -7.96 -2.75 5.87
C SER A 158 -9.03 -3.68 6.43
N LEU A 159 -8.94 -4.10 7.68
CA LEU A 159 -10.02 -4.78 8.40
C LEU A 159 -11.36 -4.01 8.34
N ALA A 160 -11.29 -2.69 8.15
CA ALA A 160 -12.46 -1.84 7.99
C ALA A 160 -13.36 -2.25 6.81
N HIS A 161 -12.82 -2.94 5.77
CA HIS A 161 -13.61 -3.42 4.64
C HIS A 161 -14.75 -4.36 5.05
N ARG A 162 -14.59 -5.14 6.15
CA ARG A 162 -15.59 -6.10 6.64
C ARG A 162 -16.94 -5.46 6.97
N GLN A 163 -16.93 -4.18 7.34
CA GLN A 163 -18.13 -3.39 7.62
C GLN A 163 -18.42 -2.37 6.49
N GLY A 164 -17.72 -2.49 5.36
CA GLY A 164 -17.90 -1.64 4.19
C GLY A 164 -19.13 -2.02 3.40
N ARG A 165 -19.71 -1.04 2.70
CA ARG A 165 -20.72 -1.22 1.66
C ARG A 165 -20.39 -0.28 0.51
N LEU A 166 -20.54 -0.75 -0.73
CA LEU A 166 -20.42 0.09 -1.92
C LEU A 166 -21.77 0.75 -2.17
N ASP A 167 -21.82 2.06 -2.02
CA ASP A 167 -23.02 2.85 -2.29
C ASP A 167 -22.94 3.41 -3.72
N PHE A 168 -23.48 2.67 -4.67
CA PHE A 168 -23.48 3.07 -6.09
C PHE A 168 -24.41 4.27 -6.38
N ALA A 169 -25.35 4.58 -5.48
CA ALA A 169 -26.26 5.72 -5.64
C ALA A 169 -25.64 7.05 -5.11
N ASP A 170 -24.62 6.96 -4.24
CA ASP A 170 -23.90 8.11 -3.69
C ASP A 170 -22.44 7.73 -3.33
N PRO A 171 -21.62 7.34 -4.34
CA PRO A 171 -20.28 6.84 -4.10
C PRO A 171 -19.33 7.88 -3.48
N HIS A 172 -19.68 9.15 -3.60
CA HIS A 172 -18.89 10.28 -3.11
C HIS A 172 -19.46 10.93 -1.85
N ALA A 173 -20.46 10.30 -1.20
CA ALA A 173 -21.09 10.78 0.04
C ALA A 173 -21.50 12.26 -0.04
N GLU A 174 -22.13 12.66 -1.14
CA GLU A 174 -22.57 14.03 -1.39
C GLU A 174 -23.80 14.37 -0.55
N ARG A 175 -24.70 13.39 -0.33
CA ARG A 175 -25.92 13.56 0.46
C ARG A 175 -25.66 13.54 1.96
N ALA A 176 -24.76 12.64 2.42
CA ALA A 176 -24.44 12.52 3.83
C ALA A 176 -23.04 11.91 4.02
N TYR A 177 -22.14 12.70 4.56
CA TYR A 177 -20.77 12.26 4.84
C TYR A 177 -20.64 11.72 6.27
N VAL A 178 -20.22 10.46 6.37
CA VAL A 178 -19.82 9.83 7.62
C VAL A 178 -18.37 9.35 7.44
N PRO A 179 -17.38 9.91 8.16
CA PRO A 179 -15.95 9.66 7.93
C PRO A 179 -15.58 8.19 7.82
N TRP A 180 -16.01 7.39 8.79
CA TRP A 180 -15.73 5.95 8.82
C TRP A 180 -16.48 5.15 7.75
N ARG A 181 -17.70 5.57 7.35
CA ARG A 181 -18.44 4.92 6.26
C ARG A 181 -17.68 5.10 4.93
N ALA A 182 -17.23 6.30 4.65
CA ALA A 182 -16.43 6.59 3.45
C ALA A 182 -15.11 5.83 3.45
N TYR A 183 -14.40 5.76 4.59
CA TYR A 183 -13.19 4.96 4.72
C TYR A 183 -13.43 3.48 4.44
N ARG A 184 -14.43 2.88 5.09
CA ARG A 184 -14.80 1.47 4.92
C ARG A 184 -15.14 1.15 3.47
N GLN A 185 -15.89 2.03 2.81
CA GLN A 185 -16.22 1.91 1.38
C GLN A 185 -14.96 1.93 0.52
N SER A 186 -14.05 2.88 0.73
CA SER A 186 -12.82 2.97 -0.05
C SER A 186 -11.94 1.73 0.10
N LYS A 187 -11.85 1.16 1.31
CA LYS A 187 -11.07 -0.05 1.57
C LYS A 187 -11.73 -1.34 1.06
N LEU A 188 -13.07 -1.38 1.03
CA LEU A 188 -13.79 -2.45 0.34
C LEU A 188 -13.57 -2.37 -1.18
N ALA A 189 -13.63 -1.16 -1.77
CA ALA A 189 -13.37 -0.96 -3.19
C ALA A 189 -11.97 -1.44 -3.59
N MET A 190 -10.94 -1.20 -2.75
CA MET A 190 -9.58 -1.72 -2.97
C MET A 190 -9.53 -3.25 -2.98
N LEU A 191 -10.21 -3.91 -2.05
CA LEU A 191 -10.26 -5.39 -2.02
C LEU A 191 -10.99 -5.95 -3.25
N VAL A 192 -12.15 -5.38 -3.59
CA VAL A 192 -12.90 -5.77 -4.80
C VAL A 192 -12.06 -5.55 -6.06
N PHE A 193 -11.29 -4.47 -6.11
CA PHE A 193 -10.37 -4.20 -7.22
C PHE A 193 -9.26 -5.27 -7.31
N ALA A 194 -8.67 -5.68 -6.18
CA ALA A 194 -7.68 -6.75 -6.19
C ALA A 194 -8.26 -8.05 -6.78
N LEU A 195 -9.47 -8.43 -6.37
CA LEU A 195 -10.15 -9.64 -6.84
C LEU A 195 -10.53 -9.55 -8.32
N GLU A 196 -11.04 -8.40 -8.77
CA GLU A 196 -11.42 -8.21 -10.17
C GLU A 196 -10.19 -8.16 -11.09
N LEU A 197 -9.10 -7.50 -10.66
CA LEU A 197 -7.84 -7.51 -11.39
C LEU A 197 -7.28 -8.95 -11.48
N ALA A 198 -7.34 -9.72 -10.39
CA ALA A 198 -6.95 -11.13 -10.37
C ALA A 198 -7.78 -11.98 -11.37
N ARG A 199 -9.10 -11.76 -11.40
CA ARG A 199 -10.00 -12.42 -12.32
C ARG A 199 -9.68 -12.09 -13.78
N ARG A 200 -9.46 -10.82 -14.10
CA ARG A 200 -9.09 -10.35 -15.45
C ARG A 200 -7.72 -10.83 -15.87
N ALA A 201 -6.72 -10.74 -14.98
CA ALA A 201 -5.36 -11.20 -15.27
C ALA A 201 -5.34 -12.71 -15.60
N ARG A 202 -6.11 -13.52 -14.83
CA ARG A 202 -6.24 -14.95 -15.10
C ARG A 202 -6.93 -15.20 -16.45
N ALA A 203 -8.06 -14.54 -16.71
CA ALA A 203 -8.81 -14.71 -17.95
C ALA A 203 -8.04 -14.25 -19.19
N GLY A 204 -7.23 -13.19 -19.06
CA GLY A 204 -6.43 -12.63 -20.14
C GLY A 204 -5.03 -13.22 -20.28
N GLY A 205 -4.59 -14.08 -19.38
CA GLY A 205 -3.23 -14.63 -19.38
C GLY A 205 -2.12 -13.58 -19.20
N TRP A 206 -2.39 -12.51 -18.41
CA TRP A 206 -1.51 -11.33 -18.38
C TRP A 206 -0.18 -11.53 -17.65
N GLY A 207 0.03 -12.66 -16.96
CA GLY A 207 1.25 -12.88 -16.16
C GLY A 207 1.35 -11.99 -14.91
N VAL A 208 0.32 -11.19 -14.60
CA VAL A 208 0.26 -10.29 -13.46
C VAL A 208 -0.48 -10.96 -12.31
N LEU A 209 0.15 -11.08 -11.15
CA LEU A 209 -0.47 -11.57 -9.93
C LEU A 209 -1.07 -10.38 -9.16
N SER A 210 -2.38 -10.39 -8.94
CA SER A 210 -3.08 -9.40 -8.12
C SER A 210 -3.46 -10.00 -6.78
N VAL A 211 -3.00 -9.37 -5.70
CA VAL A 211 -3.25 -9.77 -4.32
C VAL A 211 -3.65 -8.58 -3.47
N ALA A 212 -4.23 -8.83 -2.31
CA ALA A 212 -4.50 -7.79 -1.32
C ALA A 212 -3.76 -8.07 -0.02
N ALA A 213 -3.53 -7.01 0.77
CA ALA A 213 -2.98 -7.14 2.12
C ALA A 213 -3.61 -6.10 3.05
N HIS A 214 -3.58 -6.36 4.35
CA HIS A 214 -3.89 -5.35 5.36
C HIS A 214 -2.86 -5.37 6.49
N PRO A 215 -2.54 -4.18 7.03
CA PRO A 215 -1.49 -4.04 8.05
C PRO A 215 -1.98 -4.34 9.48
N GLY A 216 -3.12 -4.97 9.67
CA GLY A 216 -3.74 -5.06 10.98
C GLY A 216 -4.09 -3.67 11.54
N ILE A 217 -3.90 -3.46 12.85
CA ILE A 217 -4.01 -2.15 13.51
C ILE A 217 -2.59 -1.64 13.79
N ALA A 218 -2.02 -0.92 12.84
CA ALA A 218 -0.67 -0.36 12.96
C ALA A 218 -0.69 1.09 13.47
N ALA A 219 0.25 1.42 14.37
CA ALA A 219 0.47 2.79 14.85
C ALA A 219 1.15 3.62 13.74
N THR A 220 0.35 4.34 12.95
CA THR A 220 0.83 5.16 11.83
C THR A 220 0.31 6.59 11.91
N GLU A 221 0.89 7.52 11.14
CA GLU A 221 0.40 8.90 11.02
C GLU A 221 -1.05 8.98 10.52
N ILE A 222 -1.52 7.99 9.78
CA ILE A 222 -2.91 7.86 9.35
C ILE A 222 -3.87 7.85 10.55
N VAL A 223 -3.50 7.18 11.66
CA VAL A 223 -4.29 7.14 12.90
C VAL A 223 -4.22 8.49 13.64
N ARG A 224 -3.08 9.19 13.57
CA ARG A 224 -2.90 10.50 14.23
C ARG A 224 -3.69 11.63 13.55
N ASN A 225 -3.87 11.55 12.22
CA ASN A 225 -4.58 12.54 11.41
C ASN A 225 -6.08 12.21 11.23
N GLY A 226 -6.55 11.10 11.81
CA GLY A 226 -7.96 10.68 11.82
C GLY A 226 -8.83 11.52 12.79
N PRO A 227 -10.12 11.18 12.94
CA PRO A 227 -11.03 11.93 13.83
C PRO A 227 -10.47 11.92 15.24
N GLY A 228 -10.23 13.13 15.76
CA GLY A 228 -9.60 13.39 17.06
C GLY A 228 -10.14 12.51 18.19
N LEU A 229 -9.23 12.01 19.00
CA LEU A 229 -9.46 11.08 20.12
C LEU A 229 -10.18 11.76 21.32
N SER A 230 -11.30 12.41 21.11
CA SER A 230 -12.06 13.13 22.17
C SER A 230 -13.29 12.38 22.69
N SER A 231 -13.43 11.08 22.42
CA SER A 231 -14.56 10.26 22.89
C SER A 231 -14.12 9.14 23.83
N LEU A 232 -15.05 8.61 24.63
CA LEU A 232 -14.85 7.42 25.50
C LEU A 232 -14.29 6.21 24.73
N THR A 233 -14.56 6.11 23.43
CA THR A 233 -13.95 5.11 22.54
C THR A 233 -12.44 5.30 22.38
N ALA A 234 -11.94 6.53 22.46
CA ALA A 234 -10.51 6.82 22.43
C ALA A 234 -9.80 6.36 23.70
N LEU A 235 -10.46 6.49 24.86
CA LEU A 235 -9.94 6.02 26.14
C LEU A 235 -9.92 4.48 26.18
N ALA A 236 -10.96 3.82 25.71
CA ALA A 236 -11.00 2.36 25.56
C ALA A 236 -9.95 1.85 24.56
N MET A 237 -9.72 2.58 23.45
CA MET A 237 -8.62 2.31 22.52
C MET A 237 -7.24 2.53 23.17
N GLN A 238 -7.09 3.50 24.09
CA GLN A 238 -5.82 3.71 24.79
C GLN A 238 -5.48 2.56 25.74
N ILE A 239 -6.46 1.99 26.41
CA ILE A 239 -6.26 0.84 27.31
C ILE A 239 -6.03 -0.45 26.50
N GLY A 240 -6.70 -0.62 25.36
CA GLY A 240 -6.50 -1.76 24.44
C GLY A 240 -5.24 -1.66 23.56
N LYS A 241 -4.62 -0.49 23.47
CA LYS A 241 -3.46 -0.23 22.59
C LYS A 241 -2.27 -1.18 22.82
N ALA A 242 -2.01 -1.56 24.05
CA ALA A 242 -0.87 -2.40 24.39
C ALA A 242 -0.98 -3.84 23.84
N PHE A 243 -2.18 -4.31 23.54
CA PHE A 243 -2.42 -5.69 23.09
C PHE A 243 -2.91 -5.82 21.63
N VAL A 244 -3.29 -4.73 20.99
CA VAL A 244 -3.96 -4.76 19.68
C VAL A 244 -3.20 -3.97 18.61
N VAL A 245 -2.46 -2.91 19.00
CA VAL A 245 -1.75 -2.03 18.06
C VAL A 245 -0.32 -2.52 17.87
N GLN A 246 0.06 -2.80 16.64
CA GLN A 246 1.44 -3.17 16.28
C GLN A 246 2.23 -1.98 15.73
N SER A 247 3.56 -2.14 15.65
CA SER A 247 4.44 -1.14 15.03
C SER A 247 4.16 -0.99 13.54
N ALA A 248 4.59 0.13 12.94
CA ALA A 248 4.52 0.30 11.48
C ALA A 248 5.35 -0.77 10.75
N GLU A 249 6.45 -1.23 11.34
CA GLU A 249 7.29 -2.30 10.82
C GLU A 249 6.52 -3.62 10.77
N ALA A 250 5.92 -4.05 11.88
CA ALA A 250 5.09 -5.26 11.92
C ALA A 250 3.87 -5.14 10.99
N GLY A 251 3.27 -3.94 10.87
CA GLY A 251 2.20 -3.67 9.92
C GLY A 251 2.63 -3.78 8.45
N ALA A 252 3.91 -3.63 8.15
CA ALA A 252 4.43 -3.83 6.80
C ALA A 252 4.62 -5.30 6.42
N TRP A 253 4.74 -6.21 7.39
CA TRP A 253 5.02 -7.62 7.11
C TRP A 253 4.01 -8.28 6.16
N PRO A 254 2.69 -8.13 6.34
CA PRO A 254 1.73 -8.70 5.39
C PRO A 254 1.88 -8.13 3.97
N LEU A 255 2.24 -6.85 3.83
CA LEU A 255 2.46 -6.22 2.53
C LEU A 255 3.70 -6.79 1.84
N VAL A 256 4.78 -6.95 2.60
CA VAL A 256 6.03 -7.51 2.09
C VAL A 256 5.83 -8.99 1.73
N LEU A 257 5.15 -9.76 2.58
CA LEU A 257 4.81 -11.16 2.26
C LEU A 257 3.94 -11.22 1.00
N ALA A 258 2.86 -10.45 0.91
CA ALA A 258 2.03 -10.36 -0.28
C ALA A 258 2.83 -10.01 -1.55
N ALA A 259 3.86 -9.16 -1.42
CA ALA A 259 4.73 -8.78 -2.53
C ALA A 259 5.75 -9.87 -2.92
N THR A 260 6.15 -10.77 -2.01
CA THR A 260 7.31 -11.63 -2.20
C THR A 260 7.07 -13.12 -2.02
N ASP A 261 5.92 -13.54 -1.48
CA ASP A 261 5.60 -14.96 -1.25
C ASP A 261 5.61 -15.76 -2.57
N PRO A 262 6.52 -16.74 -2.75
CA PRO A 262 6.55 -17.55 -3.96
C PRO A 262 5.31 -18.44 -4.13
N ALA A 263 4.58 -18.73 -3.04
CA ALA A 263 3.36 -19.53 -3.05
C ALA A 263 2.08 -18.69 -3.26
N ALA A 264 2.21 -17.38 -3.44
CA ALA A 264 1.06 -16.50 -3.63
C ALA A 264 0.20 -16.92 -4.82
N SER A 265 -1.11 -16.88 -4.63
CA SER A 265 -2.11 -17.18 -5.67
C SER A 265 -2.94 -15.94 -6.01
N GLN A 266 -3.55 -15.95 -7.20
CA GLN A 266 -4.43 -14.87 -7.68
C GLN A 266 -5.59 -14.61 -6.71
N GLY A 267 -5.70 -13.38 -6.24
CA GLY A 267 -6.74 -12.95 -5.32
C GLY A 267 -6.46 -13.28 -3.85
N ALA A 268 -5.27 -13.77 -3.50
CA ALA A 268 -4.90 -14.02 -2.10
C ALA A 268 -4.98 -12.73 -1.27
N TYR A 269 -5.34 -12.88 0.00
CA TYR A 269 -5.47 -11.78 0.95
C TYR A 269 -4.64 -12.04 2.19
N TYR A 270 -3.62 -11.24 2.40
CA TYR A 270 -2.63 -11.36 3.46
C TYR A 270 -2.95 -10.44 4.63
N GLY A 271 -2.74 -10.93 5.84
CA GLY A 271 -2.92 -10.13 7.06
C GLY A 271 -2.12 -10.70 8.21
N PRO A 272 -2.12 -10.04 9.38
CA PRO A 272 -1.61 -10.63 10.61
C PRO A 272 -2.45 -11.85 11.02
N THR A 273 -1.79 -12.89 11.54
CA THR A 273 -2.45 -14.14 11.97
C THR A 273 -2.78 -14.18 13.47
N GLY A 274 -2.48 -13.14 14.21
CA GLY A 274 -2.77 -13.04 15.63
C GLY A 274 -4.21 -12.67 15.95
N PHE A 275 -4.44 -12.17 17.16
CA PHE A 275 -5.79 -11.92 17.66
C PHE A 275 -6.64 -11.05 16.72
N MET A 276 -7.75 -11.59 16.23
CA MET A 276 -8.68 -10.96 15.27
C MET A 276 -7.99 -10.34 14.05
N GLU A 277 -6.85 -10.85 13.63
CA GLU A 277 -6.00 -10.31 12.55
C GLU A 277 -5.53 -8.86 12.78
N CYS A 278 -5.54 -8.40 14.04
CA CYS A 278 -5.13 -7.06 14.37
C CYS A 278 -3.61 -6.92 14.46
N ASN A 279 -2.91 -7.99 14.84
CA ASN A 279 -1.46 -8.03 15.04
C ASN A 279 -0.90 -9.44 14.83
N GLY A 280 0.43 -9.59 14.92
CA GLY A 280 1.11 -10.88 14.81
C GLY A 280 1.87 -11.06 13.49
N PRO A 281 2.49 -12.25 13.30
CA PRO A 281 3.16 -12.57 12.05
C PRO A 281 2.16 -12.59 10.87
N PRO A 282 2.64 -12.38 9.63
CA PRO A 282 1.78 -12.38 8.45
C PRO A 282 1.44 -13.79 7.99
N GLY A 283 0.27 -13.94 7.34
CA GLY A 283 -0.17 -15.17 6.70
C GLY A 283 -1.21 -14.92 5.61
#